data_7d526f941f5a18f8791743e8d9a4d0d6
#
_entry.id   7d526f941f5a18f8791743e8d9a4d0d6
#
_cell.length_a   1.000
_cell.length_b   1.000
_cell.length_c   1.000
_cell.angle_alpha   90.00
_cell.angle_beta   90.00
_cell.angle_gamma   90.00
#
_symmetry.space_group_name_H-M   'P 1'
#
loop_
_entity.id
_entity.type
_entity.pdbx_description
1 polymer ?
#
loop_
_entity_poly.entity_id
_entity_poly.type
_entity_poly.pdbx_seq_one_letter_code
_entity_poly.pdbx_strand_id
1 'polypeptide(L)'
;DITKTILDGGEAFDKAVRQDIASFAGDIDNASSLVSLQGSVKSHLASIFGQLDQFKLDRLEQQLEYETERDVLTHQIRALEREAARAQAEVEVQQRRSERDVLTKLPNREAYERRIAIELERARRYGSKFCLVVADVDYFKQVNDTYGHLAGDKVLKVLAKTMQHRLRLADFIARYGGEEFVILLPETDAKAALTLMNAICVQIRDCPFHFKSKPLKVTISIGIAQISEGDDARTLFARADKAMYEAKQQGRDQCYVADENS
;
A
#
# COMPACT_ATOMS: atom_id res chain seq x y z
N ASP A 1 12.71 -4.30 -35.99
CA ASP A 1 12.45 -5.59 -36.66
C ASP A 1 13.76 -6.34 -36.99
N ILE A 2 14.62 -6.39 -35.98
CA ILE A 2 15.98 -6.95 -36.04
C ILE A 2 15.95 -8.44 -36.46
N THR A 3 14.96 -9.19 -35.93
CA THR A 3 14.79 -10.61 -36.27
C THR A 3 14.55 -10.83 -37.77
N LYS A 4 13.83 -9.92 -38.41
CA LYS A 4 13.59 -9.97 -39.86
C LYS A 4 14.86 -9.65 -40.64
N THR A 5 15.61 -8.65 -40.22
CA THR A 5 16.91 -8.28 -40.87
C THR A 5 17.95 -9.38 -40.76
N ILE A 6 17.97 -10.12 -39.64
CA ILE A 6 18.85 -11.28 -39.44
C ILE A 6 18.48 -12.44 -40.34
N LEU A 7 17.19 -12.72 -40.53
CA LEU A 7 16.67 -13.74 -41.44
C LEU A 7 16.96 -13.37 -42.90
N ASP A 8 16.65 -12.13 -43.31
CA ASP A 8 16.86 -11.64 -44.66
C ASP A 8 18.36 -11.68 -45.05
N GLY A 9 19.27 -11.31 -44.11
CA GLY A 9 20.72 -11.40 -44.33
C GLY A 9 21.24 -12.83 -44.47
N GLY A 10 20.67 -13.79 -43.70
CA GLY A 10 20.97 -15.21 -43.79
C GLY A 10 20.53 -15.82 -45.12
N GLU A 11 19.32 -15.46 -45.59
CA GLU A 11 18.80 -15.91 -46.87
C GLU A 11 19.59 -15.33 -48.06
N ALA A 12 19.97 -14.08 -48.00
CA ALA A 12 20.82 -13.43 -49.00
C ALA A 12 22.21 -14.13 -49.16
N PHE A 13 22.86 -14.44 -48.01
CA PHE A 13 24.11 -15.16 -47.97
C PHE A 13 24.00 -16.59 -48.56
N ASP A 14 22.98 -17.36 -48.10
CA ASP A 14 22.72 -18.71 -48.65
C ASP A 14 22.48 -18.68 -50.17
N LYS A 15 21.73 -17.72 -50.66
CA LYS A 15 21.46 -17.54 -52.10
C LYS A 15 22.75 -17.22 -52.87
N ALA A 16 23.58 -16.30 -52.36
CA ALA A 16 24.83 -15.92 -52.99
C ALA A 16 25.84 -17.12 -53.08
N VAL A 17 25.97 -17.88 -51.99
CA VAL A 17 26.82 -19.07 -51.96
C VAL A 17 26.32 -20.14 -52.89
N ARG A 18 25.00 -20.39 -52.96
CA ARG A 18 24.43 -21.38 -53.90
C ARG A 18 24.64 -20.98 -55.37
N GLN A 19 24.59 -19.69 -55.67
CA GLN A 19 24.81 -19.17 -57.00
C GLN A 19 26.28 -19.32 -57.41
N ASP A 20 27.19 -19.08 -56.48
CA ASP A 20 28.64 -19.27 -56.70
C ASP A 20 29.00 -20.75 -56.91
N ILE A 21 28.41 -21.67 -56.15
CA ILE A 21 28.56 -23.12 -56.29
C ILE A 21 28.01 -23.60 -57.66
N ALA A 22 26.85 -23.07 -58.09
CA ALA A 22 26.27 -23.44 -59.37
C ALA A 22 27.11 -22.96 -60.57
N SER A 23 27.67 -21.75 -60.48
CA SER A 23 28.64 -21.21 -61.42
C SER A 23 29.92 -22.07 -61.51
N PHE A 24 30.44 -22.48 -60.35
CA PHE A 24 31.61 -23.34 -60.24
C PHE A 24 31.40 -24.70 -60.89
N ALA A 25 30.22 -25.34 -60.72
CA ALA A 25 29.87 -26.58 -61.38
C ALA A 25 29.93 -26.44 -62.94
N GLY A 26 29.35 -25.32 -63.45
CA GLY A 26 29.43 -25.03 -64.90
C GLY A 26 30.86 -24.82 -65.40
N ASP A 27 31.74 -24.20 -64.63
CA ASP A 27 33.15 -24.02 -64.99
C ASP A 27 33.96 -25.30 -64.96
N ILE A 28 33.59 -26.25 -64.12
CA ILE A 28 34.18 -27.58 -64.10
C ILE A 28 33.84 -28.33 -65.37
N ASP A 29 32.59 -28.33 -65.79
CA ASP A 29 32.12 -29.01 -66.99
C ASP A 29 32.73 -28.43 -68.30
N ASN A 30 33.12 -27.16 -68.29
CA ASN A 30 33.68 -26.45 -69.41
C ASN A 30 35.22 -26.36 -69.39
N ALA A 31 35.89 -26.88 -68.37
CA ALA A 31 37.32 -26.78 -68.22
C ALA A 31 38.08 -27.55 -69.29
N SER A 32 38.83 -26.83 -70.12
CA SER A 32 39.67 -27.40 -71.21
C SER A 32 41.07 -27.85 -70.80
N SER A 33 41.53 -27.51 -69.59
CA SER A 33 42.82 -27.88 -69.04
C SER A 33 42.87 -27.92 -67.51
N LEU A 34 43.81 -28.64 -66.94
CA LEU A 34 44.01 -28.72 -65.49
C LEU A 34 44.37 -27.38 -64.87
N VAL A 35 45.06 -26.50 -65.59
CA VAL A 35 45.45 -25.17 -65.19
C VAL A 35 44.22 -24.24 -65.11
N SER A 36 43.33 -24.32 -66.09
CA SER A 36 42.08 -23.51 -66.06
C SER A 36 41.17 -23.96 -64.89
N LEU A 37 41.07 -25.26 -64.64
CA LEU A 37 40.34 -25.77 -63.50
C LEU A 37 40.88 -25.29 -62.17
N GLN A 38 42.23 -25.33 -61.98
CA GLN A 38 42.86 -24.80 -60.75
C GLN A 38 42.60 -23.28 -60.58
N GLY A 39 42.59 -22.51 -61.63
CA GLY A 39 42.25 -21.07 -61.62
C GLY A 39 40.81 -20.83 -61.16
N SER A 40 39.85 -21.58 -61.75
CA SER A 40 38.42 -21.46 -61.39
C SER A 40 38.17 -21.84 -59.92
N VAL A 41 38.77 -22.97 -59.45
CA VAL A 41 38.68 -23.39 -58.02
C VAL A 41 39.16 -22.28 -57.08
N LYS A 42 40.35 -21.69 -57.35
CA LYS A 42 40.91 -20.62 -56.51
C LYS A 42 40.02 -19.38 -56.51
N SER A 43 39.44 -19.01 -57.67
CA SER A 43 38.57 -17.83 -57.80
C SER A 43 37.26 -18.03 -56.99
N HIS A 44 36.59 -19.17 -57.13
CA HIS A 44 35.36 -19.43 -56.42
C HIS A 44 35.56 -19.57 -54.93
N LEU A 45 36.66 -20.20 -54.46
CA LEU A 45 37.01 -20.25 -53.06
C LEU A 45 37.26 -18.85 -52.49
N ALA A 46 37.99 -18.00 -53.22
CA ALA A 46 38.20 -16.62 -52.78
C ALA A 46 36.92 -15.83 -52.68
N SER A 47 35.97 -16.00 -53.63
CA SER A 47 34.64 -15.41 -53.63
C SER A 47 33.85 -15.83 -52.37
N ILE A 48 33.76 -17.16 -52.13
CA ILE A 48 33.05 -17.71 -50.97
C ILE A 48 33.65 -17.22 -49.64
N PHE A 49 34.96 -17.20 -49.52
CA PHE A 49 35.61 -16.65 -48.32
C PHE A 49 35.30 -15.15 -48.12
N GLY A 50 35.34 -14.38 -49.20
CA GLY A 50 34.96 -12.93 -49.15
C GLY A 50 33.51 -12.73 -48.67
N GLN A 51 32.58 -13.50 -49.22
CA GLN A 51 31.17 -13.48 -48.81
C GLN A 51 30.98 -13.89 -47.34
N LEU A 52 31.69 -14.90 -46.88
CA LEU A 52 31.66 -15.37 -45.51
C LEU A 52 32.20 -14.31 -44.52
N ASP A 53 33.32 -13.69 -44.87
CA ASP A 53 33.93 -12.65 -44.04
C ASP A 53 33.00 -11.41 -43.95
N GLN A 54 32.41 -11.00 -45.07
CA GLN A 54 31.42 -9.92 -45.06
C GLN A 54 30.20 -10.27 -44.19
N PHE A 55 29.65 -11.46 -44.35
CA PHE A 55 28.51 -11.91 -43.54
C PHE A 55 28.83 -11.94 -42.03
N LYS A 56 30.07 -12.34 -41.66
CA LYS A 56 30.49 -12.28 -40.26
C LYS A 56 30.59 -10.87 -39.73
N LEU A 57 31.11 -9.93 -40.53
CA LEU A 57 31.21 -8.52 -40.13
C LEU A 57 29.82 -7.91 -39.91
N ASP A 58 28.89 -8.11 -40.85
CA ASP A 58 27.51 -7.62 -40.76
C ASP A 58 26.79 -8.17 -39.51
N ARG A 59 27.05 -9.45 -39.20
CA ARG A 59 26.47 -10.10 -38.00
C ARG A 59 27.05 -9.52 -36.70
N LEU A 60 28.34 -9.23 -36.65
CA LEU A 60 28.96 -8.60 -35.48
C LEU A 60 28.45 -7.17 -35.27
N GLU A 61 28.29 -6.41 -36.34
CA GLU A 61 27.77 -5.06 -36.29
C GLU A 61 26.33 -5.04 -35.76
N GLN A 62 25.45 -5.91 -36.29
CA GLN A 62 24.09 -6.08 -35.81
C GLN A 62 24.01 -6.52 -34.35
N GLN A 63 24.89 -7.42 -33.93
CA GLN A 63 24.94 -7.85 -32.52
C GLN A 63 25.32 -6.71 -31.59
N LEU A 64 26.27 -5.88 -31.99
CA LEU A 64 26.72 -4.72 -31.21
C LEU A 64 25.62 -3.66 -31.07
N GLU A 65 24.89 -3.39 -32.17
CA GLU A 65 23.72 -2.49 -32.14
C GLU A 65 22.64 -3.02 -31.18
N TYR A 66 22.32 -4.31 -31.25
CA TYR A 66 21.36 -4.93 -30.35
C TYR A 66 21.75 -4.85 -28.89
N GLU A 67 23.02 -5.10 -28.57
CA GLU A 67 23.52 -5.01 -27.21
C GLU A 67 23.45 -3.59 -26.67
N THR A 68 23.79 -2.59 -27.50
CA THR A 68 23.67 -1.18 -27.09
C THR A 68 22.24 -0.74 -26.87
N GLU A 69 21.30 -1.11 -27.75
CA GLU A 69 19.89 -0.80 -27.61
C GLU A 69 19.29 -1.47 -26.34
N ARG A 70 19.61 -2.75 -26.12
CA ARG A 70 19.22 -3.47 -24.90
C ARG A 70 19.70 -2.80 -23.63
N ASP A 71 20.95 -2.35 -23.60
CA ASP A 71 21.52 -1.67 -22.45
C ASP A 71 20.85 -0.32 -22.18
N VAL A 72 20.57 0.47 -23.23
CA VAL A 72 19.81 1.72 -23.13
C VAL A 72 18.41 1.45 -22.56
N LEU A 73 17.68 0.48 -23.12
CA LEU A 73 16.34 0.12 -22.63
C LEU A 73 16.37 -0.35 -21.17
N THR A 74 17.37 -1.14 -20.81
CA THR A 74 17.54 -1.62 -19.43
C THR A 74 17.79 -0.45 -18.46
N HIS A 75 18.59 0.53 -18.88
CA HIS A 75 18.80 1.74 -18.09
C HIS A 75 17.52 2.57 -17.93
N GLN A 76 16.73 2.71 -19.01
CA GLN A 76 15.45 3.43 -18.97
C GLN A 76 14.43 2.73 -18.03
N ILE A 77 14.31 1.41 -18.12
CA ILE A 77 13.43 0.63 -17.22
C ILE A 77 13.81 0.87 -15.76
N ARG A 78 15.10 0.74 -15.42
CA ARG A 78 15.57 0.99 -14.05
C ARG A 78 15.35 2.43 -13.56
N ALA A 79 15.43 3.41 -14.46
CA ALA A 79 15.14 4.79 -14.13
C ALA A 79 13.65 5.00 -13.82
N LEU A 80 12.76 4.46 -14.68
CA LEU A 80 11.30 4.49 -14.48
C LEU A 80 10.86 3.75 -13.21
N GLU A 81 11.44 2.60 -12.91
CA GLU A 81 11.17 1.87 -11.66
C GLU A 81 11.53 2.69 -10.42
N ARG A 82 12.67 3.39 -10.44
CA ARG A 82 13.07 4.27 -9.33
C ARG A 82 12.14 5.47 -9.18
N GLU A 83 11.70 6.05 -10.27
CA GLU A 83 10.75 7.18 -10.27
C GLU A 83 9.39 6.73 -9.74
N ALA A 84 8.88 5.60 -10.20
CA ALA A 84 7.64 5.01 -9.71
C ALA A 84 7.71 4.71 -8.19
N ALA A 85 8.82 4.13 -7.72
CA ALA A 85 9.02 3.86 -6.30
C ALA A 85 9.06 5.14 -5.45
N ARG A 86 9.68 6.22 -5.96
CA ARG A 86 9.68 7.54 -5.28
C ARG A 86 8.28 8.14 -5.21
N ALA A 87 7.56 8.16 -6.33
CA ALA A 87 6.19 8.67 -6.39
C ALA A 87 5.27 7.89 -5.43
N GLN A 88 5.40 6.57 -5.39
CA GLN A 88 4.65 5.73 -4.46
C GLN A 88 4.96 6.05 -2.99
N ALA A 89 6.24 6.23 -2.65
CA ALA A 89 6.65 6.60 -1.29
C ALA A 89 6.14 7.99 -0.89
N GLU A 90 6.12 8.96 -1.81
CA GLU A 90 5.56 10.30 -1.57
C GLU A 90 4.06 10.23 -1.32
N VAL A 91 3.32 9.45 -2.11
CA VAL A 91 1.88 9.21 -1.91
C VAL A 91 1.61 8.59 -0.53
N GLU A 92 2.38 7.57 -0.13
CA GLU A 92 2.25 6.97 1.21
C GLU A 92 2.52 7.97 2.34
N VAL A 93 3.54 8.81 2.21
CA VAL A 93 3.83 9.86 3.19
C VAL A 93 2.71 10.88 3.27
N GLN A 94 2.15 11.30 2.15
CA GLN A 94 1.01 12.22 2.10
C GLN A 94 -0.25 11.59 2.72
N GLN A 95 -0.53 10.32 2.41
CA GLN A 95 -1.63 9.57 3.02
C GLN A 95 -1.47 9.47 4.53
N ARG A 96 -0.29 9.06 5.03
CA ARG A 96 -0.02 9.01 6.49
C ARG A 96 -0.16 10.36 7.19
N ARG A 97 0.14 11.47 6.51
CA ARG A 97 -0.08 12.83 7.03
C ARG A 97 -1.57 13.18 7.06
N SER A 98 -2.33 12.76 6.05
CA SER A 98 -3.79 12.95 5.98
C SER A 98 -4.56 12.12 6.99
N GLU A 99 -3.97 11.02 7.51
CA GLU A 99 -4.61 10.10 8.46
C GLU A 99 -4.60 10.54 9.92
N ARG A 100 -4.06 11.71 10.22
CA ARG A 100 -3.99 12.21 11.60
C ARG A 100 -4.89 13.41 11.81
N ASP A 101 -5.60 13.40 12.94
CA ASP A 101 -6.33 14.57 13.42
C ASP A 101 -5.35 15.69 13.78
N VAL A 102 -5.61 16.88 13.26
CA VAL A 102 -4.71 18.04 13.42
C VAL A 102 -4.59 18.48 14.87
N LEU A 103 -5.68 18.35 15.66
CA LEU A 103 -5.75 18.82 17.04
C LEU A 103 -5.09 17.84 18.01
N THR A 104 -5.55 16.59 17.98
CA THR A 104 -5.14 15.55 18.96
C THR A 104 -3.92 14.75 18.54
N LYS A 105 -3.55 14.79 17.26
CA LYS A 105 -2.50 13.96 16.63
C LYS A 105 -2.77 12.46 16.65
N LEU A 106 -3.93 12.03 17.14
CA LEU A 106 -4.41 10.66 16.97
C LEU A 106 -4.69 10.37 15.49
N PRO A 107 -4.79 9.11 15.09
CA PRO A 107 -5.44 8.72 13.86
C PRO A 107 -6.81 9.39 13.71
N ASN A 108 -7.21 9.72 12.49
CA ASN A 108 -8.50 10.31 12.18
C ASN A 108 -9.52 9.24 11.74
N ARG A 109 -10.70 9.67 11.32
CA ARG A 109 -11.77 8.81 10.83
C ARG A 109 -11.33 7.93 9.64
N GLU A 110 -10.58 8.48 8.69
CA GLU A 110 -10.10 7.72 7.52
C GLU A 110 -9.15 6.59 7.93
N ALA A 111 -8.26 6.84 8.90
CA ALA A 111 -7.40 5.83 9.47
C ALA A 111 -8.18 4.73 10.21
N TYR A 112 -9.27 5.10 10.89
CA TYR A 112 -10.19 4.14 11.52
C TYR A 112 -10.87 3.25 10.49
N GLU A 113 -11.42 3.81 9.41
CA GLU A 113 -12.14 3.07 8.36
C GLU A 113 -11.23 2.00 7.71
N ARG A 114 -9.95 2.30 7.53
CA ARG A 114 -8.95 1.32 7.07
C ARG A 114 -8.63 0.27 8.12
N ARG A 115 -8.45 0.68 9.37
CA ARG A 115 -8.09 -0.26 10.44
C ARG A 115 -9.21 -1.25 10.74
N ILE A 116 -10.46 -0.81 10.81
CA ILE A 116 -11.59 -1.70 11.06
C ILE A 116 -11.76 -2.75 9.98
N ALA A 117 -11.52 -2.40 8.70
CA ALA A 117 -11.56 -3.36 7.59
C ALA A 117 -10.55 -4.50 7.78
N ILE A 118 -9.33 -4.18 8.24
CA ILE A 118 -8.28 -5.18 8.54
C ILE A 118 -8.72 -6.10 9.68
N GLU A 119 -9.26 -5.55 10.77
CA GLU A 119 -9.68 -6.35 11.92
C GLU A 119 -10.87 -7.27 11.59
N LEU A 120 -11.82 -6.80 10.77
CA LEU A 120 -12.92 -7.61 10.26
C LEU A 120 -12.43 -8.78 9.40
N GLU A 121 -11.49 -8.55 8.48
CA GLU A 121 -10.89 -9.60 7.69
C GLU A 121 -10.15 -10.63 8.55
N ARG A 122 -9.43 -10.18 9.58
CA ARG A 122 -8.77 -11.07 10.55
C ARG A 122 -9.79 -11.90 11.32
N ALA A 123 -10.88 -11.28 11.80
CA ALA A 123 -11.94 -11.96 12.52
C ALA A 123 -12.61 -13.03 11.65
N ARG A 124 -12.94 -12.71 10.40
CA ARG A 124 -13.53 -13.67 9.44
C ARG A 124 -12.59 -14.82 9.11
N ARG A 125 -11.30 -14.55 8.94
CA ARG A 125 -10.32 -15.57 8.52
C ARG A 125 -9.87 -16.49 9.64
N TYR A 126 -9.72 -15.96 10.84
CA TYR A 126 -9.08 -16.66 11.96
C TYR A 126 -10.00 -16.87 13.16
N GLY A 127 -11.25 -16.39 13.10
CA GLY A 127 -12.17 -16.44 14.26
C GLY A 127 -11.70 -15.57 15.43
N SER A 128 -10.82 -14.58 15.19
CA SER A 128 -10.29 -13.73 16.24
C SER A 128 -11.37 -12.78 16.76
N LYS A 129 -11.43 -12.62 18.08
CA LYS A 129 -12.34 -11.69 18.74
C LYS A 129 -11.71 -10.29 18.76
N PHE A 130 -12.53 -9.26 18.64
CA PHE A 130 -12.13 -7.89 18.94
C PHE A 130 -13.35 -7.08 19.40
N CYS A 131 -13.09 -5.98 20.11
CA CYS A 131 -14.14 -5.04 20.48
C CYS A 131 -13.94 -3.71 19.76
N LEU A 132 -15.04 -3.12 19.31
CA LEU A 132 -15.16 -1.74 18.93
C LEU A 132 -15.74 -0.94 20.09
N VAL A 133 -15.11 0.19 20.38
CA VAL A 133 -15.53 1.13 21.42
C VAL A 133 -15.81 2.47 20.76
N VAL A 134 -16.95 3.06 21.08
CA VAL A 134 -17.30 4.44 20.73
C VAL A 134 -17.40 5.26 22.02
N ALA A 135 -16.71 6.37 22.07
CA ALA A 135 -16.67 7.25 23.25
C ALA A 135 -16.97 8.69 22.84
N ASP A 136 -17.75 9.38 23.67
CA ASP A 136 -18.13 10.77 23.45
C ASP A 136 -17.95 11.56 24.74
N VAL A 137 -17.52 12.82 24.62
CA VAL A 137 -17.27 13.71 25.75
C VAL A 137 -18.57 14.31 26.23
N ASP A 138 -18.93 14.03 27.48
CA ASP A 138 -20.15 14.49 28.09
C ASP A 138 -20.17 16.03 28.19
N TYR A 139 -21.29 16.60 27.75
CA TYR A 139 -21.55 18.07 27.83
C TYR A 139 -20.47 18.94 27.17
N PHE A 140 -19.76 18.41 26.14
CA PHE A 140 -18.66 19.13 25.51
C PHE A 140 -19.07 20.50 24.94
N LYS A 141 -20.27 20.61 24.39
CA LYS A 141 -20.82 21.91 23.96
C LYS A 141 -20.87 22.92 25.09
N GLN A 142 -21.27 22.51 26.30
CA GLN A 142 -21.31 23.42 27.47
C GLN A 142 -19.90 23.87 27.86
N VAL A 143 -18.88 22.98 27.73
CA VAL A 143 -17.48 23.37 27.95
C VAL A 143 -17.06 24.47 26.98
N ASN A 144 -17.40 24.31 25.70
CA ASN A 144 -17.10 25.31 24.67
C ASN A 144 -17.85 26.63 24.92
N ASP A 145 -19.13 26.55 25.21
CA ASP A 145 -19.99 27.74 25.44
C ASP A 145 -19.55 28.52 26.68
N THR A 146 -19.11 27.82 27.74
CA THR A 146 -18.71 28.44 29.01
C THR A 146 -17.27 28.95 29.03
N TYR A 147 -16.34 28.19 28.43
CA TYR A 147 -14.90 28.44 28.56
C TYR A 147 -14.22 28.78 27.24
N GLY A 148 -14.97 28.73 26.12
CA GLY A 148 -14.50 28.97 24.76
C GLY A 148 -13.83 27.75 24.11
N HIS A 149 -13.76 27.75 22.78
CA HIS A 149 -13.22 26.64 21.98
C HIS A 149 -11.77 26.27 22.34
N LEU A 150 -10.93 27.22 22.76
CA LEU A 150 -9.57 26.93 23.21
C LEU A 150 -9.51 26.03 24.47
N ALA A 151 -10.55 26.10 25.32
CA ALA A 151 -10.68 25.21 26.47
C ALA A 151 -11.08 23.80 26.01
N GLY A 152 -12.08 23.71 25.14
CA GLY A 152 -12.48 22.44 24.54
C GLY A 152 -11.32 21.74 23.79
N ASP A 153 -10.54 22.49 23.03
CA ASP A 153 -9.34 21.96 22.38
C ASP A 153 -8.33 21.36 23.34
N LYS A 154 -8.11 22.02 24.49
CA LYS A 154 -7.22 21.49 25.55
C LYS A 154 -7.80 20.21 26.17
N VAL A 155 -9.12 20.20 26.44
CA VAL A 155 -9.81 19.00 26.94
C VAL A 155 -9.60 17.83 25.97
N LEU A 156 -9.89 18.00 24.70
CA LEU A 156 -9.72 16.94 23.70
C LEU A 156 -8.28 16.42 23.61
N LYS A 157 -7.27 17.31 23.69
CA LYS A 157 -5.85 16.91 23.71
C LYS A 157 -5.50 16.08 24.95
N VAL A 158 -6.00 16.47 26.11
CA VAL A 158 -5.75 15.74 27.36
C VAL A 158 -6.44 14.37 27.32
N LEU A 159 -7.70 14.32 26.91
CA LEU A 159 -8.47 13.07 26.76
C LEU A 159 -7.77 12.11 25.80
N ALA A 160 -7.39 12.57 24.62
CA ALA A 160 -6.67 11.78 23.62
C ALA A 160 -5.40 11.15 24.23
N LYS A 161 -4.60 11.95 24.94
CA LYS A 161 -3.37 11.49 25.58
C LYS A 161 -3.65 10.49 26.71
N THR A 162 -4.65 10.77 27.55
CA THR A 162 -5.03 9.90 28.69
C THR A 162 -5.49 8.53 28.18
N MET A 163 -6.36 8.49 27.20
CA MET A 163 -6.84 7.24 26.57
C MET A 163 -5.67 6.49 25.92
N GLN A 164 -4.86 7.16 25.12
CA GLN A 164 -3.74 6.53 24.42
C GLN A 164 -2.74 5.88 25.36
N HIS A 165 -2.46 6.48 26.52
CA HIS A 165 -1.52 5.94 27.50
C HIS A 165 -1.98 4.65 28.19
N ARG A 166 -3.27 4.34 28.15
CA ARG A 166 -3.84 3.12 28.73
C ARG A 166 -3.94 1.96 27.73
N LEU A 167 -3.80 2.26 26.46
CA LEU A 167 -3.92 1.29 25.39
C LEU A 167 -2.57 0.61 25.12
N ARG A 168 -2.66 -0.66 24.70
CA ARG A 168 -1.50 -1.45 24.26
C ARG A 168 -1.07 -1.04 22.87
N LEU A 169 0.12 -1.46 22.46
CA LEU A 169 0.62 -1.20 21.10
C LEU A 169 -0.27 -1.81 20.01
N ALA A 170 -0.94 -2.94 20.29
CA ALA A 170 -1.85 -3.60 19.35
C ALA A 170 -3.21 -2.87 19.24
N ASP A 171 -3.60 -2.13 20.28
CA ASP A 171 -4.85 -1.38 20.31
C ASP A 171 -4.74 -0.16 19.39
N PHE A 172 -5.89 0.25 18.89
CA PHE A 172 -5.95 1.40 18.00
C PHE A 172 -6.97 2.41 18.53
N ILE A 173 -6.62 3.69 18.49
CA ILE A 173 -7.52 4.79 18.86
C ILE A 173 -7.50 5.85 17.77
N ALA A 174 -8.67 6.40 17.46
CA ALA A 174 -8.82 7.51 16.52
C ALA A 174 -9.81 8.56 17.06
N ARG A 175 -9.65 9.80 16.61
CA ARG A 175 -10.69 10.82 16.73
C ARG A 175 -11.63 10.68 15.54
N TYR A 176 -12.88 10.31 15.80
CA TYR A 176 -13.87 10.02 14.77
C TYR A 176 -14.62 11.27 14.31
N GLY A 177 -14.94 12.15 15.24
CA GLY A 177 -15.69 13.40 15.01
C GLY A 177 -15.22 14.52 15.93
N GLY A 178 -16.06 15.54 16.11
CA GLY A 178 -15.75 16.72 16.92
C GLY A 178 -15.29 16.38 18.34
N GLU A 179 -16.08 15.61 19.06
CA GLU A 179 -15.89 15.20 20.47
C GLU A 179 -15.92 13.67 20.64
N GLU A 180 -15.93 12.94 19.50
CA GLU A 180 -16.08 11.49 19.45
C GLU A 180 -14.74 10.81 19.19
N PHE A 181 -14.50 9.72 19.91
CA PHE A 181 -13.36 8.86 19.76
C PHE A 181 -13.80 7.42 19.51
N VAL A 182 -13.02 6.69 18.72
CA VAL A 182 -13.21 5.25 18.50
C VAL A 182 -11.95 4.50 18.87
N ILE A 183 -12.14 3.30 19.47
CA ILE A 183 -11.05 2.43 19.89
C ILE A 183 -11.32 1.03 19.35
N LEU A 184 -10.32 0.38 18.78
CA LEU A 184 -10.34 -1.03 18.42
C LEU A 184 -9.41 -1.80 19.37
N LEU A 185 -9.95 -2.83 19.97
CA LEU A 185 -9.25 -3.70 20.94
C LEU A 185 -9.15 -5.11 20.36
N PRO A 186 -8.11 -5.43 19.58
CA PRO A 186 -7.88 -6.77 19.06
C PRO A 186 -7.72 -7.80 20.19
N GLU A 187 -8.15 -9.04 19.94
CA GLU A 187 -8.02 -10.17 20.86
C GLU A 187 -8.56 -9.89 22.28
N THR A 188 -9.62 -9.07 22.36
CA THR A 188 -10.21 -8.61 23.60
C THR A 188 -11.71 -8.91 23.58
N ASP A 189 -12.23 -9.56 24.64
CA ASP A 189 -13.65 -9.77 24.82
C ASP A 189 -14.35 -8.57 25.48
N ALA A 190 -15.68 -8.57 25.46
CA ALA A 190 -16.50 -7.48 26.00
C ALA A 190 -16.22 -7.20 27.49
N LYS A 191 -15.97 -8.24 28.28
CA LYS A 191 -15.69 -8.12 29.73
C LYS A 191 -14.36 -7.42 29.99
N ALA A 192 -13.32 -7.82 29.28
CA ALA A 192 -12.00 -7.20 29.38
C ALA A 192 -12.02 -5.75 28.84
N ALA A 193 -12.72 -5.50 27.72
CA ALA A 193 -12.94 -4.16 27.20
C ALA A 193 -13.66 -3.25 28.20
N LEU A 194 -14.75 -3.75 28.83
CA LEU A 194 -15.49 -3.01 29.85
C LEU A 194 -14.61 -2.64 31.05
N THR A 195 -13.76 -3.58 31.51
CA THR A 195 -12.84 -3.33 32.62
C THR A 195 -11.83 -2.21 32.26
N LEU A 196 -11.26 -2.25 31.07
CA LEU A 196 -10.33 -1.24 30.59
C LEU A 196 -11.01 0.13 30.44
N MET A 197 -12.20 0.16 29.83
CA MET A 197 -12.93 1.41 29.60
C MET A 197 -13.40 2.07 30.89
N ASN A 198 -13.85 1.27 31.87
CA ASN A 198 -14.17 1.81 33.20
C ASN A 198 -12.96 2.44 33.89
N ALA A 199 -11.78 1.83 33.79
CA ALA A 199 -10.55 2.43 34.31
C ALA A 199 -10.18 3.76 33.62
N ILE A 200 -10.44 3.87 32.32
CA ILE A 200 -10.27 5.11 31.54
C ILE A 200 -11.29 6.17 32.00
N CYS A 201 -12.57 5.83 32.16
CA CYS A 201 -13.59 6.75 32.69
C CYS A 201 -13.20 7.33 34.04
N VAL A 202 -12.77 6.47 34.98
CA VAL A 202 -12.30 6.93 36.30
C VAL A 202 -11.13 7.88 36.17
N GLN A 203 -10.13 7.53 35.36
CA GLN A 203 -8.94 8.38 35.20
C GLN A 203 -9.27 9.74 34.58
N ILE A 204 -10.20 9.79 33.64
CA ILE A 204 -10.65 11.03 33.01
C ILE A 204 -11.45 11.87 34.03
N ARG A 205 -12.37 11.26 34.76
CA ARG A 205 -13.15 11.92 35.82
C ARG A 205 -12.25 12.57 36.89
N ASP A 206 -11.19 11.90 37.28
CA ASP A 206 -10.25 12.32 38.31
C ASP A 206 -9.15 13.25 37.75
N CYS A 207 -9.11 13.48 36.45
CA CYS A 207 -8.13 14.37 35.83
C CYS A 207 -8.40 15.82 36.27
N PRO A 208 -7.41 16.52 36.86
CA PRO A 208 -7.57 17.90 37.30
C PRO A 208 -7.56 18.88 36.13
N PHE A 209 -8.65 18.97 35.41
CA PHE A 209 -8.80 19.98 34.37
C PHE A 209 -8.93 21.37 35.00
N HIS A 210 -8.09 22.31 34.58
CA HIS A 210 -8.18 23.69 34.95
C HIS A 210 -8.12 24.61 33.74
N PHE A 211 -9.05 25.55 33.66
CA PHE A 211 -9.02 26.60 32.67
C PHE A 211 -9.10 27.96 33.33
N LYS A 212 -8.09 28.82 33.11
CA LYS A 212 -7.95 30.16 33.82
C LYS A 212 -8.17 30.04 35.33
N SER A 213 -7.50 29.07 35.96
CA SER A 213 -7.55 28.79 37.42
C SER A 213 -8.93 28.32 37.93
N LYS A 214 -9.91 28.04 37.06
CA LYS A 214 -11.18 27.46 37.45
C LYS A 214 -11.16 25.95 37.22
N PRO A 215 -11.58 25.13 38.19
CA PRO A 215 -11.69 23.69 37.99
C PRO A 215 -12.80 23.38 36.97
N LEU A 216 -12.55 22.43 36.09
CA LEU A 216 -13.51 21.95 35.09
C LEU A 216 -13.63 20.44 35.26
N LYS A 217 -14.83 19.94 35.44
CA LYS A 217 -15.11 18.50 35.47
C LYS A 217 -15.47 18.03 34.06
N VAL A 218 -14.76 17.01 33.58
CA VAL A 218 -14.99 16.39 32.27
C VAL A 218 -15.22 14.91 32.48
N THR A 219 -16.25 14.37 31.85
CA THR A 219 -16.54 12.93 31.83
C THR A 219 -16.76 12.46 30.39
N ILE A 220 -16.78 11.16 30.20
CA ILE A 220 -17.06 10.53 28.92
C ILE A 220 -18.09 9.41 29.07
N SER A 221 -18.93 9.25 28.06
CA SER A 221 -19.83 8.11 27.92
C SER A 221 -19.30 7.17 26.86
N ILE A 222 -19.30 5.87 27.12
CA ILE A 222 -18.67 4.85 26.28
C ILE A 222 -19.66 3.73 25.98
N GLY A 223 -19.73 3.35 24.69
CA GLY A 223 -20.36 2.14 24.21
C GLY A 223 -19.34 1.13 23.69
N ILE A 224 -19.55 -0.13 24.00
CA ILE A 224 -18.65 -1.23 23.64
C ILE A 224 -19.46 -2.28 22.88
N ALA A 225 -18.99 -2.71 21.71
CA ALA A 225 -19.54 -3.85 20.98
C ALA A 225 -18.42 -4.84 20.64
N GLN A 226 -18.61 -6.10 21.03
CA GLN A 226 -17.77 -7.20 20.58
C GLN A 226 -18.25 -7.64 19.20
N ILE A 227 -17.31 -8.01 18.33
CA ILE A 227 -17.63 -8.60 17.02
C ILE A 227 -18.48 -9.86 17.19
N SER A 228 -19.54 -9.96 16.41
CA SER A 228 -20.43 -11.12 16.32
C SER A 228 -20.48 -11.67 14.91
N GLU A 229 -20.95 -12.88 14.73
CA GLU A 229 -21.11 -13.50 13.43
C GLU A 229 -22.07 -12.67 12.56
N GLY A 230 -21.67 -12.38 11.33
CA GLY A 230 -22.45 -11.56 10.39
C GLY A 230 -22.22 -10.04 10.49
N ASP A 231 -21.46 -9.55 11.48
CA ASP A 231 -21.16 -8.13 11.57
C ASP A 231 -20.31 -7.65 10.38
N ASP A 232 -20.64 -6.45 9.93
CA ASP A 232 -19.77 -5.60 9.14
C ASP A 232 -19.36 -4.34 9.94
N ALA A 233 -18.57 -3.46 9.34
CA ALA A 233 -18.12 -2.24 10.03
C ALA A 233 -19.29 -1.34 10.48
N ARG A 234 -20.35 -1.32 9.71
CA ARG A 234 -21.52 -0.47 9.96
C ARG A 234 -22.39 -1.02 11.09
N THR A 235 -22.66 -2.31 11.06
CA THR A 235 -23.49 -2.98 12.10
C THR A 235 -22.78 -2.97 13.43
N LEU A 236 -21.49 -3.29 13.46
CA LEU A 236 -20.69 -3.25 14.68
C LEU A 236 -20.61 -1.83 15.27
N PHE A 237 -20.39 -0.82 14.41
CA PHE A 237 -20.39 0.58 14.86
C PHE A 237 -21.74 1.01 15.41
N ALA A 238 -22.83 0.68 14.74
CA ALA A 238 -24.18 1.02 15.19
C ALA A 238 -24.51 0.41 16.56
N ARG A 239 -24.07 -0.82 16.85
CA ARG A 239 -24.24 -1.45 18.17
C ARG A 239 -23.44 -0.73 19.25
N ALA A 240 -22.18 -0.37 18.98
CA ALA A 240 -21.36 0.38 19.91
C ALA A 240 -21.92 1.79 20.16
N ASP A 241 -22.37 2.49 19.12
CA ASP A 241 -22.97 3.82 19.20
C ASP A 241 -24.27 3.81 20.01
N LYS A 242 -25.15 2.81 19.77
CA LYS A 242 -26.38 2.62 20.56
C LYS A 242 -26.05 2.41 22.05
N ALA A 243 -25.07 1.59 22.39
CA ALA A 243 -24.64 1.39 23.77
C ALA A 243 -24.07 2.68 24.40
N MET A 244 -23.30 3.49 23.65
CA MET A 244 -22.84 4.80 24.10
C MET A 244 -24.02 5.75 24.36
N TYR A 245 -25.01 5.74 23.49
CA TYR A 245 -26.21 6.55 23.70
C TYR A 245 -27.02 6.13 24.95
N GLU A 246 -27.11 4.83 25.23
CA GLU A 246 -27.66 4.29 26.49
C GLU A 246 -26.89 4.77 27.70
N ALA A 247 -25.55 4.77 27.66
CA ALA A 247 -24.71 5.34 28.70
C ALA A 247 -25.04 6.82 28.97
N LYS A 248 -25.26 7.61 27.91
CA LYS A 248 -25.68 9.01 28.04
C LYS A 248 -27.05 9.17 28.67
N GLN A 249 -28.02 8.31 28.33
CA GLN A 249 -29.36 8.34 28.89
C GLN A 249 -29.40 7.93 30.37
N GLN A 250 -28.58 6.98 30.77
CA GLN A 250 -28.54 6.44 32.13
C GLN A 250 -27.70 7.28 33.11
N GLY A 251 -27.35 8.52 32.74
CA GLY A 251 -26.69 9.46 33.65
C GLY A 251 -25.26 9.85 33.27
N ARG A 252 -24.77 9.40 32.11
CA ARG A 252 -23.42 9.69 31.60
C ARG A 252 -22.30 9.13 32.49
N ASP A 253 -21.04 9.45 32.17
CA ASP A 253 -19.85 9.09 32.97
C ASP A 253 -19.76 7.58 33.26
N GLN A 254 -20.05 6.75 32.27
CA GLN A 254 -20.13 5.30 32.37
C GLN A 254 -19.95 4.58 31.03
N CYS A 255 -19.77 3.26 31.12
CA CYS A 255 -19.59 2.39 29.97
C CYS A 255 -20.77 1.40 29.87
N TYR A 256 -21.25 1.18 28.66
CA TYR A 256 -22.25 0.16 28.35
C TYR A 256 -21.72 -0.82 27.29
N VAL A 257 -22.08 -2.08 27.45
CA VAL A 257 -21.78 -3.12 26.48
C VAL A 257 -23.05 -3.38 25.68
N ALA A 258 -22.93 -3.35 24.36
CA ALA A 258 -24.04 -3.70 23.47
C ALA A 258 -24.41 -5.17 23.63
N ASP A 259 -25.71 -5.45 23.65
CA ASP A 259 -26.21 -6.82 23.61
C ASP A 259 -25.80 -7.52 22.31
N GLU A 260 -25.51 -8.82 22.38
CA GLU A 260 -25.07 -9.62 21.22
C GLU A 260 -26.14 -9.69 20.11
N ASN A 261 -27.43 -9.42 20.44
CA ASN A 261 -28.58 -9.57 19.55
C ASN A 261 -29.35 -8.26 19.29
N SER A 262 -28.73 -7.08 19.47
CA SER A 262 -29.41 -5.78 19.30
C SER A 262 -29.11 -5.13 17.97
#